data_5c8f7e1e55fe6d86353315bd86fb04da
#
_entry.id   5c8f7e1e55fe6d86353315bd86fb04da
#
_cell.length_a   1.000
_cell.length_b   1.000
_cell.length_c   1.000
_cell.angle_alpha   90.00
_cell.angle_beta   90.00
_cell.angle_gamma   90.00
#
_symmetry.space_group_name_H-M   'P 1'
#
loop_
_entity.id
_entity.type
_entity.pdbx_description
1 polymer ?
#
loop_
_entity_poly.entity_id
_entity_poly.type
_entity_poly.pdbx_seq_one_letter_code
_entity_poly.pdbx_strand_id
1 'polypeptide(L)'
;MKIVQILPCLAVGDAIGNDTLALHKMFLEENYISEVYAPVINKKLVNEQIHRLHKMPSLGPEDVCLFHSSTGSGMLDLISSLRCKKIMIYHNITPSHYFRDYSPLAEVGALRGYQEVKKIIESRLFDYCIADSSLNRQCLLEMGFDSPIDVCPIMIPFEDYAATPDPQTLRIYGDQQIVNWVFVGRIAPNKKQEDIISAFYYYHNFMNPRSRLVLVGNPGGMEIYQHRLKDYATELGLTDSIIFTGHIRFNEILAWYRLADAFVCMSEHEGFCVPLLEAMYFNVPIFAYASSAIPETLGSSGVLLNSKDPVTCAKIIHQALSHPDEVKKIVAGQTRRLKDFQYDSVKGRFLSLLRPYLQE
;
A
#
# COMPACT_ATOMS: atom_id res chain seq x y z
N MET A 1 -24.39 -18.90 -7.94
CA MET A 1 -23.68 -17.62 -8.04
C MET A 1 -22.19 -17.83 -7.76
N LYS A 2 -21.35 -17.37 -8.64
CA LYS A 2 -19.89 -17.39 -8.52
C LYS A 2 -19.36 -15.94 -8.41
N ILE A 3 -18.36 -15.72 -7.55
CA ILE A 3 -17.66 -14.43 -7.43
C ILE A 3 -16.27 -14.62 -8.04
N VAL A 4 -16.00 -13.88 -9.09
CA VAL A 4 -14.72 -13.92 -9.80
C VAL A 4 -13.98 -12.61 -9.57
N GLN A 5 -12.74 -12.69 -9.10
CA GLN A 5 -11.86 -11.55 -8.96
C GLN A 5 -10.87 -11.52 -10.12
N ILE A 6 -10.72 -10.36 -10.76
CA ILE A 6 -9.79 -10.14 -11.88
C ILE A 6 -8.85 -8.99 -11.51
N LEU A 7 -7.55 -9.21 -11.65
CA LEU A 7 -6.52 -8.21 -11.38
C LEU A 7 -5.39 -8.28 -12.41
N PRO A 8 -4.64 -7.18 -12.66
CA PRO A 8 -3.56 -7.15 -13.66
C PRO A 8 -2.40 -8.10 -13.36
N CYS A 9 -2.05 -8.25 -12.09
CA CYS A 9 -0.96 -9.10 -11.65
C CYS A 9 -1.21 -9.58 -10.23
N LEU A 10 -0.99 -10.87 -9.97
CA LEU A 10 -1.03 -11.44 -8.62
C LEU A 10 0.40 -11.81 -8.19
N ALA A 11 1.00 -10.98 -7.36
CA ALA A 11 2.34 -11.16 -6.83
C ALA A 11 2.34 -11.36 -5.31
N VAL A 12 3.38 -11.99 -4.78
CA VAL A 12 3.58 -12.13 -3.34
C VAL A 12 4.08 -10.81 -2.76
N GLY A 13 3.47 -10.34 -1.69
CA GLY A 13 3.89 -9.11 -0.99
C GLY A 13 3.43 -7.81 -1.66
N ASP A 14 2.52 -7.90 -2.63
CA ASP A 14 1.85 -6.75 -3.22
C ASP A 14 0.53 -6.47 -2.48
N ALA A 15 0.27 -5.21 -2.15
CA ALA A 15 -0.90 -4.81 -1.36
C ALA A 15 -2.23 -5.23 -2.02
N ILE A 16 -2.34 -5.07 -3.35
CA ILE A 16 -3.54 -5.42 -4.11
C ILE A 16 -3.70 -6.93 -4.20
N GLY A 17 -2.59 -7.65 -4.42
CA GLY A 17 -2.58 -9.10 -4.39
C GLY A 17 -3.01 -9.66 -3.03
N ASN A 18 -2.52 -9.07 -1.94
CA ASN A 18 -2.90 -9.46 -0.58
C ASN A 18 -4.38 -9.17 -0.30
N ASP A 19 -4.90 -8.00 -0.71
CA ASP A 19 -6.32 -7.67 -0.61
C ASP A 19 -7.19 -8.66 -1.38
N THR A 20 -6.82 -8.95 -2.64
CA THR A 20 -7.52 -9.94 -3.48
C THR A 20 -7.59 -11.31 -2.81
N LEU A 21 -6.49 -11.78 -2.23
CA LEU A 21 -6.43 -13.06 -1.53
C LEU A 21 -7.23 -13.06 -0.22
N ALA A 22 -7.21 -11.96 0.52
CA ALA A 22 -8.00 -11.80 1.74
C ALA A 22 -9.51 -11.77 1.44
N LEU A 23 -9.92 -11.05 0.39
CA LEU A 23 -11.30 -11.07 -0.11
C LEU A 23 -11.70 -12.47 -0.61
N HIS A 24 -10.81 -13.15 -1.32
CA HIS A 24 -11.06 -14.53 -1.76
C HIS A 24 -11.31 -15.46 -0.57
N LYS A 25 -10.45 -15.42 0.45
CA LYS A 25 -10.62 -16.18 1.69
C LYS A 25 -11.96 -15.86 2.37
N MET A 26 -12.28 -14.56 2.49
CA MET A 26 -13.54 -14.09 3.05
C MET A 26 -14.76 -14.67 2.34
N PHE A 27 -14.77 -14.66 0.99
CA PHE A 27 -15.89 -15.21 0.23
C PHE A 27 -16.06 -16.72 0.44
N LEU A 28 -14.94 -17.47 0.56
CA LEU A 28 -15.00 -18.90 0.87
C LEU A 28 -15.54 -19.15 2.29
N GLU A 29 -15.17 -18.33 3.27
CA GLU A 29 -15.71 -18.38 4.64
C GLU A 29 -17.22 -18.13 4.68
N GLU A 30 -17.73 -17.27 3.79
CA GLU A 30 -19.17 -16.99 3.62
C GLU A 30 -19.89 -17.99 2.70
N ASN A 31 -19.25 -19.11 2.35
CA ASN A 31 -19.76 -20.18 1.51
C ASN A 31 -20.06 -19.78 0.05
N TYR A 32 -19.44 -18.72 -0.46
CA TYR A 32 -19.51 -18.39 -1.89
C TYR A 32 -18.49 -19.22 -2.69
N ILE A 33 -18.81 -19.50 -3.95
CA ILE A 33 -17.82 -19.99 -4.90
C ILE A 33 -16.97 -18.80 -5.34
N SER A 34 -15.70 -18.78 -4.95
CA SER A 34 -14.78 -17.67 -5.26
C SER A 34 -13.59 -18.16 -6.06
N GLU A 35 -13.24 -17.45 -7.13
CA GLU A 35 -12.08 -17.74 -7.97
C GLU A 35 -11.33 -16.44 -8.32
N VAL A 36 -10.01 -16.55 -8.51
CA VAL A 36 -9.14 -15.39 -8.83
C VAL A 36 -8.44 -15.62 -10.17
N TYR A 37 -8.47 -14.61 -11.03
CA TYR A 37 -7.88 -14.64 -12.36
C TYR A 37 -6.94 -13.45 -12.61
N ALA A 38 -5.74 -13.73 -13.12
CA ALA A 38 -4.80 -12.71 -13.56
C ALA A 38 -3.99 -13.20 -14.77
N PRO A 39 -3.57 -12.28 -15.68
CA PRO A 39 -2.66 -12.64 -16.77
C PRO A 39 -1.27 -13.04 -16.27
N VAL A 40 -0.82 -12.41 -15.18
CA VAL A 40 0.48 -12.68 -14.54
C VAL A 40 0.23 -13.13 -13.11
N ILE A 41 0.71 -14.32 -12.75
CA ILE A 41 0.56 -14.88 -11.41
C ILE A 41 1.90 -15.45 -10.96
N ASN A 42 2.31 -15.16 -9.72
CA ASN A 42 3.43 -15.84 -9.09
C ASN A 42 3.13 -17.35 -8.99
N LYS A 43 4.04 -18.19 -9.47
CA LYS A 43 3.82 -19.63 -9.56
C LYS A 43 3.46 -20.30 -8.23
N LYS A 44 3.90 -19.73 -7.11
CA LYS A 44 3.59 -20.24 -5.76
C LYS A 44 2.13 -20.04 -5.34
N LEU A 45 1.40 -19.14 -5.99
CA LEU A 45 0.01 -18.80 -5.66
C LEU A 45 -1.02 -19.54 -6.53
N VAL A 46 -0.57 -20.21 -7.59
CA VAL A 46 -1.47 -20.99 -8.46
C VAL A 46 -1.99 -22.22 -7.71
N ASN A 47 -3.31 -22.38 -7.67
CA ASN A 47 -4.00 -23.51 -7.06
C ASN A 47 -5.31 -23.80 -7.80
N GLU A 48 -6.24 -24.58 -7.19
CA GLU A 48 -7.53 -24.95 -7.77
C GLU A 48 -8.53 -23.78 -7.93
N GLN A 49 -8.29 -22.65 -7.30
CA GLN A 49 -9.17 -21.47 -7.32
C GLN A 49 -8.46 -20.21 -7.85
N ILE A 50 -7.15 -20.29 -8.09
CA ILE A 50 -6.32 -19.17 -8.57
C ILE A 50 -5.70 -19.55 -9.90
N HIS A 51 -6.15 -18.91 -10.97
CA HIS A 51 -5.87 -19.32 -12.34
C HIS A 51 -5.35 -18.17 -13.21
N ARG A 52 -4.63 -18.54 -14.26
CA ARG A 52 -4.31 -17.58 -15.32
C ARG A 52 -5.59 -17.17 -16.07
N LEU A 53 -5.66 -15.90 -16.46
CA LEU A 53 -6.84 -15.28 -17.08
C LEU A 53 -7.45 -16.08 -18.25
N HIS A 54 -6.61 -16.71 -19.09
CA HIS A 54 -7.10 -17.51 -20.24
C HIS A 54 -7.88 -18.78 -19.85
N LYS A 55 -7.89 -19.16 -18.58
CA LYS A 55 -8.67 -20.28 -18.05
C LYS A 55 -10.02 -19.85 -17.47
N MET A 56 -10.36 -18.56 -17.55
CA MET A 56 -11.61 -18.05 -17.01
C MET A 56 -12.81 -18.63 -17.76
N PRO A 57 -13.80 -19.22 -17.06
CA PRO A 57 -15.00 -19.71 -17.69
C PRO A 57 -15.92 -18.57 -18.11
N SER A 58 -16.95 -18.88 -18.89
CA SER A 58 -18.05 -17.95 -19.13
C SER A 58 -18.83 -17.71 -17.82
N LEU A 59 -19.17 -16.45 -17.57
CA LEU A 59 -19.96 -16.03 -16.41
C LEU A 59 -21.40 -15.75 -16.83
N GLY A 60 -22.38 -16.14 -15.99
CA GLY A 60 -23.80 -15.88 -16.16
C GLY A 60 -24.27 -14.59 -15.50
N PRO A 61 -25.52 -14.17 -15.74
CA PRO A 61 -26.09 -12.94 -15.17
C PRO A 61 -26.13 -12.92 -13.63
N GLU A 62 -26.19 -14.09 -13.00
CA GLU A 62 -26.18 -14.27 -11.54
C GLU A 62 -24.79 -14.19 -10.91
N ASP A 63 -23.73 -14.27 -11.74
CA ASP A 63 -22.36 -14.20 -11.25
C ASP A 63 -21.90 -12.75 -11.04
N VAL A 64 -20.85 -12.57 -10.24
CA VAL A 64 -20.27 -11.27 -9.93
C VAL A 64 -18.79 -11.24 -10.31
N CYS A 65 -18.39 -10.26 -11.09
CA CYS A 65 -17.01 -9.97 -11.41
C CYS A 65 -16.54 -8.76 -10.59
N LEU A 66 -15.53 -8.96 -9.75
CA LEU A 66 -14.79 -7.90 -9.06
C LEU A 66 -13.52 -7.61 -9.84
N PHE A 67 -13.39 -6.41 -10.38
CA PHE A 67 -12.21 -5.98 -11.13
C PHE A 67 -11.35 -5.03 -10.31
N HIS A 68 -10.13 -5.44 -9.99
CA HIS A 68 -9.17 -4.62 -9.27
C HIS A 68 -8.43 -3.68 -10.22
N SER A 69 -8.81 -2.41 -10.20
CA SER A 69 -8.23 -1.35 -11.04
C SER A 69 -7.10 -0.63 -10.31
N SER A 70 -5.86 -0.76 -10.80
CA SER A 70 -4.67 -0.18 -10.16
C SER A 70 -3.63 0.31 -11.15
N THR A 71 -3.69 -0.15 -12.40
CA THR A 71 -2.78 0.21 -13.49
C THR A 71 -3.44 -0.13 -14.82
N GLY A 72 -2.86 0.27 -15.94
CA GLY A 72 -3.35 -0.14 -17.26
C GLY A 72 -3.28 -1.66 -17.42
N SER A 73 -4.43 -2.30 -17.46
CA SER A 73 -4.56 -3.76 -17.47
C SER A 73 -4.62 -4.36 -18.86
N GLY A 74 -5.16 -3.59 -19.83
CA GLY A 74 -5.50 -4.08 -21.18
C GLY A 74 -6.64 -5.11 -21.19
N MET A 75 -7.43 -5.21 -20.12
CA MET A 75 -8.47 -6.24 -19.96
C MET A 75 -9.90 -5.73 -20.21
N LEU A 76 -10.07 -4.47 -20.61
CA LEU A 76 -11.41 -3.87 -20.79
C LEU A 76 -12.29 -4.62 -21.78
N ASP A 77 -11.74 -5.07 -22.91
CA ASP A 77 -12.50 -5.80 -23.94
C ASP A 77 -13.02 -7.12 -23.37
N LEU A 78 -12.22 -7.82 -22.58
CA LEU A 78 -12.65 -9.03 -21.89
C LEU A 78 -13.77 -8.71 -20.89
N ILE A 79 -13.55 -7.70 -20.01
CA ILE A 79 -14.52 -7.35 -18.97
C ILE A 79 -15.84 -6.88 -19.58
N SER A 80 -15.80 -6.10 -20.68
CA SER A 80 -17.02 -5.67 -21.38
C SER A 80 -17.79 -6.82 -22.01
N SER A 81 -17.13 -7.89 -22.40
CA SER A 81 -17.77 -9.08 -22.96
C SER A 81 -18.50 -9.94 -21.91
N LEU A 82 -18.19 -9.77 -20.62
CA LEU A 82 -18.83 -10.54 -19.55
C LEU A 82 -20.31 -10.18 -19.39
N ARG A 83 -21.15 -11.20 -19.16
CA ARG A 83 -22.60 -11.05 -18.98
C ARG A 83 -23.03 -11.12 -17.52
N CYS A 84 -22.13 -10.86 -16.60
CA CYS A 84 -22.35 -10.86 -15.15
C CYS A 84 -22.46 -9.44 -14.59
N LYS A 85 -22.83 -9.31 -13.32
CA LYS A 85 -22.72 -8.05 -12.55
C LYS A 85 -21.25 -7.68 -12.45
N LYS A 86 -20.89 -6.40 -12.69
CA LYS A 86 -19.50 -5.92 -12.71
C LYS A 86 -19.30 -4.86 -11.65
N ILE A 87 -18.35 -5.10 -10.77
CA ILE A 87 -18.00 -4.19 -9.67
C ILE A 87 -16.50 -3.87 -9.77
N MET A 88 -16.16 -2.59 -9.73
CA MET A 88 -14.78 -2.14 -9.71
C MET A 88 -14.30 -1.94 -8.27
N ILE A 89 -13.11 -2.46 -7.95
CA ILE A 89 -12.36 -2.10 -6.76
C ILE A 89 -11.22 -1.19 -7.22
N TYR A 90 -11.24 0.07 -6.79
CA TYR A 90 -10.33 1.09 -7.28
C TYR A 90 -9.21 1.40 -6.28
N HIS A 91 -7.99 0.98 -6.63
CA HIS A 91 -6.80 1.10 -5.79
C HIS A 91 -5.96 2.35 -6.08
N ASN A 92 -6.47 3.26 -6.90
CA ASN A 92 -5.78 4.45 -7.41
C ASN A 92 -4.70 4.14 -8.46
N ILE A 93 -4.33 5.19 -9.19
CA ILE A 93 -3.24 5.15 -10.19
C ILE A 93 -2.30 6.31 -9.88
N THR A 94 -1.04 5.99 -9.59
CA THR A 94 -0.02 7.01 -9.36
C THR A 94 0.13 7.90 -10.58
N PRO A 95 0.07 9.24 -10.46
CA PRO A 95 0.22 10.15 -11.57
C PRO A 95 1.53 9.94 -12.32
N SER A 96 1.46 9.91 -13.65
CA SER A 96 2.59 9.55 -14.54
C SER A 96 3.80 10.46 -14.40
N HIS A 97 3.59 11.74 -14.04
CA HIS A 97 4.67 12.73 -13.93
C HIS A 97 5.73 12.35 -12.89
N TYR A 98 5.39 11.54 -11.86
CA TYR A 98 6.38 11.03 -10.91
C TYR A 98 7.42 10.12 -11.58
N PHE A 99 7.06 9.46 -12.68
CA PHE A 99 7.91 8.45 -13.31
C PHE A 99 8.71 8.98 -14.50
N ARG A 100 8.38 10.19 -15.01
CA ARG A 100 8.89 10.75 -16.26
C ARG A 100 10.42 10.69 -16.38
N ASP A 101 11.13 11.11 -15.33
CA ASP A 101 12.59 11.22 -15.34
C ASP A 101 13.29 9.92 -14.92
N TYR A 102 12.54 8.88 -14.55
CA TYR A 102 13.09 7.67 -13.93
C TYR A 102 12.74 6.38 -14.66
N SER A 103 11.57 6.29 -15.27
CA SER A 103 11.11 5.05 -15.90
C SER A 103 10.05 5.32 -16.98
N PRO A 104 10.44 5.41 -18.25
CA PRO A 104 9.48 5.58 -19.36
C PRO A 104 8.41 4.48 -19.37
N LEU A 105 8.78 3.25 -18.98
CA LEU A 105 7.84 2.13 -18.92
C LEU A 105 6.75 2.37 -17.84
N ALA A 106 7.15 2.85 -16.66
CA ALA A 106 6.20 3.16 -15.58
C ALA A 106 5.35 4.39 -15.91
N GLU A 107 5.92 5.43 -16.56
CA GLU A 107 5.17 6.58 -17.04
C GLU A 107 4.08 6.15 -18.02
N VAL A 108 4.43 5.37 -19.05
CA VAL A 108 3.47 4.85 -20.04
C VAL A 108 2.43 3.95 -19.37
N GLY A 109 2.84 3.11 -18.42
CA GLY A 109 1.91 2.25 -17.64
C GLY A 109 0.88 3.07 -16.89
N ALA A 110 1.30 4.12 -16.20
CA ALA A 110 0.41 5.03 -15.47
C ALA A 110 -0.54 5.80 -16.41
N LEU A 111 -0.02 6.31 -17.52
CA LEU A 111 -0.84 6.98 -18.57
C LEU A 111 -1.91 6.04 -19.15
N ARG A 112 -1.53 4.80 -19.46
CA ARG A 112 -2.48 3.77 -19.94
C ARG A 112 -3.54 3.47 -18.89
N GLY A 113 -3.15 3.33 -17.63
CA GLY A 113 -4.10 3.12 -16.53
C GLY A 113 -5.12 4.26 -16.43
N TYR A 114 -4.66 5.49 -16.48
CA TYR A 114 -5.54 6.65 -16.46
C TYR A 114 -6.50 6.70 -17.66
N GLN A 115 -5.99 6.37 -18.85
CA GLN A 115 -6.83 6.26 -20.06
C GLN A 115 -7.83 5.12 -19.96
N GLU A 116 -7.46 4.01 -19.32
CA GLU A 116 -8.34 2.86 -19.10
C GLU A 116 -9.50 3.25 -18.17
N VAL A 117 -9.23 3.96 -17.07
CA VAL A 117 -10.28 4.47 -16.18
C VAL A 117 -11.23 5.43 -16.91
N LYS A 118 -10.73 6.32 -17.78
CA LYS A 118 -11.57 7.17 -18.62
C LYS A 118 -12.52 6.36 -19.52
N LYS A 119 -12.00 5.33 -20.19
CA LYS A 119 -12.82 4.43 -21.02
C LYS A 119 -13.86 3.68 -20.18
N ILE A 120 -13.52 3.24 -18.97
CA ILE A 120 -14.46 2.63 -18.02
C ILE A 120 -15.63 3.58 -17.75
N ILE A 121 -15.33 4.84 -17.48
CA ILE A 121 -16.33 5.89 -17.20
C ILE A 121 -17.21 6.13 -18.43
N GLU A 122 -16.61 6.40 -19.58
CA GLU A 122 -17.32 6.67 -20.84
C GLU A 122 -18.25 5.52 -21.28
N SER A 123 -17.83 4.28 -21.03
CA SER A 123 -18.61 3.08 -21.39
C SER A 123 -19.63 2.65 -20.35
N ARG A 124 -19.65 3.29 -19.16
CA ARG A 124 -20.49 2.88 -18.02
C ARG A 124 -20.41 1.38 -17.72
N LEU A 125 -19.18 0.87 -17.74
CA LEU A 125 -18.92 -0.57 -17.75
C LEU A 125 -19.26 -1.26 -16.43
N PHE A 126 -19.22 -0.53 -15.31
CA PHE A 126 -19.40 -1.09 -13.98
C PHE A 126 -20.69 -0.59 -13.32
N ASP A 127 -21.41 -1.52 -12.70
CA ASP A 127 -22.66 -1.26 -11.98
C ASP A 127 -22.40 -0.53 -10.64
N TYR A 128 -21.19 -0.74 -10.07
CA TYR A 128 -20.80 -0.26 -8.76
C TYR A 128 -19.28 -0.17 -8.63
N CYS A 129 -18.82 0.70 -7.74
CA CYS A 129 -17.40 0.82 -7.40
C CYS A 129 -17.19 0.85 -5.88
N ILE A 130 -16.12 0.21 -5.44
CA ILE A 130 -15.57 0.32 -4.10
C ILE A 130 -14.19 0.97 -4.22
N ALA A 131 -13.99 2.08 -3.54
CA ALA A 131 -12.70 2.79 -3.49
C ALA A 131 -12.02 2.53 -2.15
N ASP A 132 -10.68 2.38 -2.13
CA ASP A 132 -9.92 2.08 -0.91
C ASP A 132 -9.92 3.24 0.09
N SER A 133 -10.15 4.47 -0.38
CA SER A 133 -10.17 5.69 0.43
C SER A 133 -11.14 6.74 -0.13
N SER A 134 -11.47 7.73 0.68
CA SER A 134 -12.27 8.89 0.25
C SER A 134 -11.55 9.68 -0.84
N LEU A 135 -10.22 9.74 -0.82
CA LEU A 135 -9.44 10.34 -1.90
C LEU A 135 -9.69 9.61 -3.22
N ASN A 136 -9.60 8.28 -3.21
CA ASN A 136 -9.80 7.47 -4.42
C ASN A 136 -11.22 7.64 -4.97
N ARG A 137 -12.22 7.67 -4.08
CA ARG A 137 -13.60 8.00 -4.44
C ARG A 137 -13.71 9.38 -5.09
N GLN A 138 -13.09 10.38 -4.49
CA GLN A 138 -13.11 11.75 -4.99
C GLN A 138 -12.45 11.85 -6.37
N CYS A 139 -11.29 11.21 -6.57
CA CYS A 139 -10.63 11.16 -7.87
C CYS A 139 -11.53 10.59 -8.98
N LEU A 140 -12.29 9.52 -8.70
CA LEU A 140 -13.21 8.95 -9.68
C LEU A 140 -14.38 9.89 -9.99
N LEU A 141 -14.94 10.55 -8.97
CA LEU A 141 -16.02 11.53 -9.16
C LEU A 141 -15.56 12.73 -10.01
N GLU A 142 -14.35 13.23 -9.76
CA GLU A 142 -13.75 14.32 -10.55
C GLU A 142 -13.46 13.91 -12.00
N MET A 143 -13.22 12.62 -12.24
CA MET A 143 -13.09 12.06 -13.59
C MET A 143 -14.45 11.84 -14.29
N GLY A 144 -15.57 11.99 -13.57
CA GLY A 144 -16.93 11.85 -14.10
C GLY A 144 -17.53 10.46 -13.95
N PHE A 145 -17.04 9.63 -13.04
CA PHE A 145 -17.67 8.34 -12.73
C PHE A 145 -19.04 8.57 -12.11
N ASP A 146 -20.09 8.03 -12.72
CA ASP A 146 -21.52 8.33 -12.40
C ASP A 146 -22.29 7.15 -11.77
N SER A 147 -21.70 5.94 -11.71
CA SER A 147 -22.26 4.83 -10.95
C SER A 147 -22.02 5.02 -9.43
N PRO A 148 -22.80 4.34 -8.56
CA PRO A 148 -22.57 4.45 -7.11
C PRO A 148 -21.15 4.05 -6.71
N ILE A 149 -20.54 4.85 -5.80
CA ILE A 149 -19.21 4.60 -5.25
C ILE A 149 -19.28 4.67 -3.73
N ASP A 150 -18.84 3.62 -3.09
CA ASP A 150 -18.60 3.60 -1.64
C ASP A 150 -17.12 3.43 -1.32
N VAL A 151 -16.75 3.68 -0.06
CA VAL A 151 -15.39 3.54 0.43
C VAL A 151 -15.30 2.33 1.33
N CYS A 152 -14.37 1.42 1.03
CA CYS A 152 -13.99 0.33 1.92
C CYS A 152 -12.48 0.19 1.95
N PRO A 153 -11.84 0.21 3.13
CA PRO A 153 -10.39 0.02 3.24
C PRO A 153 -9.95 -1.34 2.68
N ILE A 154 -8.70 -1.41 2.24
CA ILE A 154 -8.03 -2.66 1.86
C ILE A 154 -8.10 -3.65 3.02
N MET A 155 -8.40 -4.91 2.72
CA MET A 155 -8.40 -6.00 3.70
C MET A 155 -6.97 -6.49 3.94
N ILE A 156 -6.50 -6.39 5.18
CA ILE A 156 -5.13 -6.76 5.54
C ILE A 156 -5.15 -8.04 6.39
N PRO A 157 -4.40 -9.08 6.00
CA PRO A 157 -4.27 -10.30 6.78
C PRO A 157 -3.27 -10.09 7.94
N PHE A 158 -3.71 -9.42 9.02
CA PHE A 158 -2.85 -9.12 10.17
C PHE A 158 -2.30 -10.37 10.87
N GLU A 159 -2.94 -11.51 10.72
CA GLU A 159 -2.45 -12.79 11.21
C GLU A 159 -1.07 -13.17 10.65
N ASP A 160 -0.76 -12.77 9.42
CA ASP A 160 0.54 -13.05 8.78
C ASP A 160 1.70 -12.33 9.49
N TYR A 161 1.42 -11.18 10.12
CA TYR A 161 2.45 -10.40 10.84
C TYR A 161 2.84 -11.00 12.19
N ALA A 162 2.10 -12.01 12.68
CA ALA A 162 2.49 -12.81 13.83
C ALA A 162 3.60 -13.83 13.53
N ALA A 163 3.96 -14.01 12.26
CA ALA A 163 5.03 -14.90 11.86
C ALA A 163 6.38 -14.52 12.50
N THR A 164 7.27 -15.52 12.62
CA THR A 164 8.58 -15.32 13.23
C THR A 164 9.45 -14.39 12.37
N PRO A 165 9.95 -13.28 12.92
CA PRO A 165 10.86 -12.38 12.23
C PRO A 165 12.21 -13.03 11.99
N ASP A 166 12.96 -12.50 11.03
CA ASP A 166 14.28 -13.03 10.72
C ASP A 166 15.26 -12.86 11.90
N PRO A 167 15.76 -13.95 12.50
CA PRO A 167 16.63 -13.87 13.67
C PRO A 167 18.01 -13.30 13.35
N GLN A 168 18.46 -13.41 12.09
CA GLN A 168 19.76 -12.88 11.68
C GLN A 168 19.70 -11.34 11.62
N THR A 169 18.65 -10.78 11.03
CA THR A 169 18.41 -9.32 11.00
C THR A 169 18.34 -8.77 12.41
N LEU A 170 17.55 -9.41 13.30
CA LEU A 170 17.44 -8.99 14.70
C LEU A 170 18.78 -9.02 15.42
N ARG A 171 19.60 -10.05 15.21
CA ARG A 171 20.91 -10.18 15.85
C ARG A 171 21.91 -9.13 15.37
N ILE A 172 21.94 -8.85 14.05
CA ILE A 172 22.92 -7.91 13.46
C ILE A 172 22.57 -6.47 13.82
N TYR A 173 21.30 -6.13 13.80
CA TYR A 173 20.83 -4.73 13.88
C TYR A 173 20.12 -4.37 15.19
N GLY A 174 19.97 -5.32 16.12
CA GLY A 174 19.24 -5.17 17.35
C GLY A 174 19.98 -4.43 18.48
N ASP A 175 20.98 -3.60 18.16
CA ASP A 175 21.61 -2.73 19.16
C ASP A 175 20.61 -1.65 19.63
N GLN A 176 20.11 -1.80 20.85
CA GLN A 176 19.13 -0.90 21.46
C GLN A 176 19.64 0.54 21.70
N GLN A 177 20.92 0.80 21.49
CA GLN A 177 21.49 2.14 21.61
C GLN A 177 21.41 2.92 20.30
N ILE A 178 21.05 2.28 19.18
CA ILE A 178 20.90 2.90 17.87
C ILE A 178 19.43 3.13 17.59
N VAL A 179 19.03 4.38 17.36
CA VAL A 179 17.67 4.74 16.95
C VAL A 179 17.47 4.42 15.47
N ASN A 180 16.50 3.58 15.14
CA ASN A 180 16.20 3.17 13.78
C ASN A 180 14.97 3.91 13.24
N TRP A 181 15.19 4.78 12.25
CA TRP A 181 14.10 5.26 11.40
C TRP A 181 13.87 4.25 10.28
N VAL A 182 12.63 3.85 10.08
CA VAL A 182 12.28 2.85 9.08
C VAL A 182 11.22 3.42 8.13
N PHE A 183 11.44 3.19 6.85
CA PHE A 183 10.44 3.31 5.79
C PHE A 183 10.26 1.94 5.14
N VAL A 184 9.03 1.53 4.90
CA VAL A 184 8.70 0.30 4.16
C VAL A 184 7.81 0.66 2.97
N GLY A 185 8.20 0.20 1.78
CA GLY A 185 7.46 0.45 0.55
C GLY A 185 8.38 0.45 -0.67
N ARG A 186 7.80 0.47 -1.87
CA ARG A 186 8.60 0.58 -3.10
C ARG A 186 9.52 1.79 -3.05
N ILE A 187 10.72 1.65 -3.55
CA ILE A 187 11.59 2.79 -3.81
C ILE A 187 11.11 3.44 -5.11
N ALA A 188 10.35 4.54 -4.97
CA ALA A 188 9.69 5.19 -6.09
C ALA A 188 9.52 6.70 -5.85
N PRO A 189 9.54 7.54 -6.90
CA PRO A 189 9.58 9.01 -6.76
C PRO A 189 8.40 9.64 -6.02
N ASN A 190 7.21 9.03 -6.10
CA ASN A 190 6.03 9.48 -5.36
C ASN A 190 6.13 9.23 -3.84
N LYS A 191 7.09 8.40 -3.40
CA LYS A 191 7.32 8.08 -1.99
C LYS A 191 8.31 9.05 -1.32
N LYS A 192 9.04 9.85 -2.12
CA LYS A 192 9.89 10.93 -1.64
C LYS A 192 10.91 10.50 -0.59
N GLN A 193 11.62 9.40 -0.84
CA GLN A 193 12.67 8.94 0.07
C GLN A 193 13.78 9.98 0.24
N GLU A 194 14.02 10.85 -0.75
CA GLU A 194 14.94 11.98 -0.64
C GLU A 194 14.58 12.93 0.52
N ASP A 195 13.28 13.15 0.79
CA ASP A 195 12.83 14.00 1.89
C ASP A 195 13.07 13.32 3.25
N ILE A 196 12.94 11.97 3.30
CA ILE A 196 13.30 11.18 4.49
C ILE A 196 14.81 11.30 4.76
N ILE A 197 15.64 11.12 3.71
CA ILE A 197 17.10 11.23 3.80
C ILE A 197 17.50 12.64 4.26
N SER A 198 16.87 13.68 3.72
CA SER A 198 17.13 15.07 4.11
C SER A 198 16.81 15.32 5.58
N ALA A 199 15.66 14.86 6.07
CA ALA A 199 15.29 14.99 7.48
C ALA A 199 16.22 14.17 8.38
N PHE A 200 16.57 12.95 7.96
CA PHE A 200 17.49 12.09 8.69
C PHE A 200 18.90 12.67 8.78
N TYR A 201 19.38 13.40 7.76
CA TYR A 201 20.66 14.12 7.81
C TYR A 201 20.74 15.07 9.01
N TYR A 202 19.72 15.90 9.21
CA TYR A 202 19.68 16.82 10.35
C TYR A 202 19.53 16.09 11.68
N TYR A 203 18.72 15.03 11.72
CA TYR A 203 18.57 14.21 12.92
C TYR A 203 19.89 13.55 13.32
N HIS A 204 20.57 12.88 12.38
CA HIS A 204 21.79 12.14 12.61
C HIS A 204 22.95 13.05 13.04
N ASN A 205 23.19 14.14 12.31
CA ASN A 205 24.35 14.98 12.53
C ASN A 205 24.22 15.99 13.69
N PHE A 206 23.00 16.40 14.03
CA PHE A 206 22.79 17.50 14.97
C PHE A 206 21.98 17.11 16.23
N MET A 207 21.34 15.95 16.25
CA MET A 207 20.47 15.56 17.38
C MET A 207 20.83 14.21 17.96
N ASN A 208 21.01 13.18 17.14
CA ASN A 208 21.37 11.85 17.61
C ASN A 208 22.28 11.12 16.60
N PRO A 209 23.62 11.17 16.77
CA PRO A 209 24.54 10.46 15.88
C PRO A 209 24.48 8.94 16.02
N ARG A 210 23.86 8.41 17.07
CA ARG A 210 23.59 6.98 17.22
C ARG A 210 22.24 6.63 16.61
N SER A 211 22.12 6.82 15.29
CA SER A 211 20.90 6.58 14.57
C SER A 211 21.18 5.95 13.20
N ARG A 212 20.16 5.30 12.65
CA ARG A 212 20.19 4.61 11.36
C ARG A 212 18.88 4.85 10.64
N LEU A 213 18.95 5.09 9.33
CA LEU A 213 17.79 5.09 8.44
C LEU A 213 17.78 3.79 7.64
N VAL A 214 16.64 3.11 7.62
CA VAL A 214 16.44 1.87 6.85
C VAL A 214 15.33 2.08 5.83
N LEU A 215 15.69 2.01 4.57
CA LEU A 215 14.77 2.09 3.44
C LEU A 215 14.50 0.67 2.92
N VAL A 216 13.40 0.09 3.41
CA VAL A 216 12.99 -1.27 3.08
C VAL A 216 12.13 -1.26 1.83
N GLY A 217 12.65 -1.78 0.73
CA GLY A 217 11.86 -1.90 -0.48
C GLY A 217 12.63 -2.15 -1.76
N ASN A 218 11.89 -2.66 -2.73
CA ASN A 218 12.41 -2.96 -4.06
C ASN A 218 12.30 -1.70 -4.96
N PRO A 219 13.36 -1.32 -5.69
CA PRO A 219 13.28 -0.27 -6.71
C PRO A 219 12.48 -0.68 -7.96
N GLY A 220 12.33 -1.96 -8.24
CA GLY A 220 11.62 -2.57 -9.39
C GLY A 220 11.20 -1.62 -10.51
N GLY A 221 12.09 -1.37 -11.50
CA GLY A 221 11.86 -0.42 -12.59
C GLY A 221 12.13 1.05 -12.24
N MET A 222 12.68 1.34 -11.03
CA MET A 222 13.07 2.66 -10.55
C MET A 222 14.55 2.70 -10.13
N GLU A 223 15.39 1.93 -10.79
CA GLU A 223 16.81 1.79 -10.47
C GLU A 223 17.54 3.14 -10.59
N ILE A 224 17.15 3.99 -11.56
CA ILE A 224 17.71 5.35 -11.72
C ILE A 224 17.40 6.20 -10.49
N TYR A 225 16.18 6.13 -10.00
CA TYR A 225 15.79 6.86 -8.77
C TYR A 225 16.55 6.35 -7.55
N GLN A 226 16.68 5.02 -7.40
CA GLN A 226 17.45 4.45 -6.28
C GLN A 226 18.93 4.86 -6.35
N HIS A 227 19.54 4.90 -7.54
CA HIS A 227 20.92 5.39 -7.70
C HIS A 227 21.04 6.82 -7.21
N ARG A 228 20.17 7.70 -7.67
CA ARG A 228 20.12 9.10 -7.23
C ARG A 228 20.00 9.24 -5.69
N LEU A 229 19.18 8.41 -5.05
CA LEU A 229 19.06 8.40 -3.58
C LEU A 229 20.38 7.99 -2.90
N LYS A 230 21.10 7.01 -3.45
CA LYS A 230 22.39 6.57 -2.92
C LYS A 230 23.47 7.63 -3.12
N ASP A 231 23.51 8.28 -4.28
CA ASP A 231 24.42 9.37 -4.55
C ASP A 231 24.16 10.53 -3.58
N TYR A 232 22.88 10.88 -3.39
CA TYR A 232 22.47 11.90 -2.42
C TYR A 232 22.87 11.57 -0.97
N ALA A 233 22.69 10.32 -0.55
CA ALA A 233 23.16 9.86 0.76
C ALA A 233 24.69 9.97 0.90
N THR A 234 25.42 9.69 -0.17
CA THR A 234 26.90 9.81 -0.20
C THR A 234 27.35 11.28 -0.12
N GLU A 235 26.73 12.17 -0.88
CA GLU A 235 26.99 13.61 -0.86
C GLU A 235 26.76 14.22 0.55
N LEU A 236 25.79 13.68 1.28
CA LEU A 236 25.49 14.08 2.66
C LEU A 236 26.38 13.39 3.71
N GLY A 237 27.29 12.51 3.32
CA GLY A 237 28.14 11.76 4.24
C GLY A 237 27.40 10.70 5.08
N LEU A 238 26.27 10.19 4.59
CA LEU A 238 25.39 9.26 5.32
C LEU A 238 25.50 7.80 4.85
N THR A 239 26.48 7.46 4.02
CA THR A 239 26.60 6.13 3.39
C THR A 239 26.56 4.99 4.42
N ASP A 240 27.22 5.15 5.56
CA ASP A 240 27.30 4.13 6.61
C ASP A 240 26.07 4.15 7.56
N SER A 241 25.26 5.19 7.50
CA SER A 241 24.10 5.40 8.38
C SER A 241 22.76 5.08 7.69
N ILE A 242 22.77 4.83 6.38
CA ILE A 242 21.57 4.49 5.61
C ILE A 242 21.69 3.10 5.01
N ILE A 243 20.67 2.26 5.25
CA ILE A 243 20.54 0.92 4.68
C ILE A 243 19.45 0.93 3.61
N PHE A 244 19.84 0.59 2.38
CA PHE A 244 18.90 0.26 1.29
C PHE A 244 18.81 -1.26 1.22
N THR A 245 17.73 -1.87 1.71
CA THR A 245 17.64 -3.33 1.79
C THR A 245 17.41 -4.01 0.44
N GLY A 246 16.87 -3.28 -0.54
CA GLY A 246 16.36 -3.89 -1.76
C GLY A 246 15.17 -4.82 -1.50
N HIS A 247 15.00 -5.83 -2.37
CA HIS A 247 13.97 -6.84 -2.18
C HIS A 247 14.42 -7.85 -1.12
N ILE A 248 13.68 -7.93 -0.03
CA ILE A 248 13.94 -8.85 1.09
C ILE A 248 12.70 -9.73 1.34
N ARG A 249 12.91 -10.80 2.10
CA ARG A 249 11.83 -11.73 2.47
C ARG A 249 10.90 -11.10 3.50
N PHE A 250 9.68 -11.60 3.58
CA PHE A 250 8.66 -11.08 4.49
C PHE A 250 9.10 -11.10 5.97
N ASN A 251 9.74 -12.19 6.42
CA ASN A 251 10.26 -12.29 7.79
C ASN A 251 11.36 -11.26 8.11
N GLU A 252 12.13 -10.81 7.10
CA GLU A 252 13.10 -9.73 7.26
C GLU A 252 12.38 -8.37 7.38
N ILE A 253 11.27 -8.15 6.64
CA ILE A 253 10.41 -6.97 6.81
C ILE A 253 9.86 -6.91 8.23
N LEU A 254 9.37 -8.05 8.77
CA LEU A 254 8.90 -8.15 10.15
C LEU A 254 9.98 -7.80 11.16
N ALA A 255 11.23 -8.21 10.91
CA ALA A 255 12.35 -7.88 11.78
C ALA A 255 12.62 -6.37 11.77
N TRP A 256 12.56 -5.69 10.63
CA TRP A 256 12.74 -4.25 10.55
C TRP A 256 11.64 -3.46 11.26
N TYR A 257 10.39 -3.88 11.15
CA TYR A 257 9.31 -3.27 11.95
C TYR A 257 9.53 -3.43 13.46
N ARG A 258 10.04 -4.59 13.91
CA ARG A 258 10.35 -4.82 15.34
C ARG A 258 11.56 -4.03 15.84
N LEU A 259 12.46 -3.65 14.96
CA LEU A 259 13.65 -2.85 15.27
C LEU A 259 13.39 -1.35 15.14
N ALA A 260 12.25 -0.94 14.59
CA ALA A 260 11.94 0.45 14.30
C ALA A 260 11.58 1.24 15.55
N ASP A 261 12.24 2.38 15.75
CA ASP A 261 11.89 3.38 16.76
C ASP A 261 10.97 4.46 16.19
N ALA A 262 11.02 4.68 14.87
CA ALA A 262 10.13 5.57 14.14
C ALA A 262 9.83 5.01 12.73
N PHE A 263 8.58 5.05 12.32
CA PHE A 263 8.20 4.89 10.92
C PHE A 263 8.04 6.27 10.29
N VAL A 264 8.82 6.54 9.24
CA VAL A 264 8.84 7.86 8.60
C VAL A 264 8.37 7.74 7.15
N CYS A 265 7.31 8.48 6.80
CA CYS A 265 6.71 8.45 5.46
C CYS A 265 6.56 9.88 4.91
N MET A 266 7.26 10.19 3.81
CA MET A 266 7.19 11.50 3.15
C MET A 266 6.49 11.44 1.79
N SER A 267 5.68 10.39 1.56
CA SER A 267 4.96 10.17 0.30
C SER A 267 4.10 11.38 -0.09
N GLU A 268 4.10 11.70 -1.37
CA GLU A 268 3.21 12.73 -1.95
C GLU A 268 1.95 12.14 -2.58
N HIS A 269 1.99 10.85 -2.90
CA HIS A 269 0.84 10.18 -3.49
C HIS A 269 0.70 8.74 -2.97
N GLU A 270 -0.43 8.50 -2.31
CA GLU A 270 -0.88 7.21 -1.78
C GLU A 270 -2.38 7.07 -2.03
N GLY A 271 -2.79 5.88 -2.48
CA GLY A 271 -4.21 5.53 -2.55
C GLY A 271 -4.79 5.13 -1.18
N PHE A 272 -3.96 4.53 -0.32
CA PHE A 272 -4.33 4.08 1.03
C PHE A 272 -3.14 4.12 2.01
N CYS A 273 -1.98 3.59 1.61
CA CYS A 273 -0.76 3.49 2.40
C CYS A 273 -0.79 2.39 3.47
N VAL A 274 -0.84 1.13 3.04
CA VAL A 274 -0.80 -0.07 3.90
C VAL A 274 0.34 -0.04 4.95
N PRO A 275 1.58 0.42 4.66
CA PRO A 275 2.67 0.45 5.63
C PRO A 275 2.38 1.25 6.91
N LEU A 276 1.42 2.19 6.88
CA LEU A 276 0.99 2.87 8.11
C LEU A 276 0.28 1.91 9.06
N LEU A 277 -0.56 1.01 8.53
CA LEU A 277 -1.26 0.02 9.35
C LEU A 277 -0.30 -1.07 9.86
N GLU A 278 0.70 -1.41 9.06
CA GLU A 278 1.79 -2.30 9.48
C GLU A 278 2.56 -1.69 10.66
N ALA A 279 2.97 -0.41 10.56
CA ALA A 279 3.63 0.29 11.65
C ALA A 279 2.73 0.39 12.90
N MET A 280 1.41 0.62 12.75
CA MET A 280 0.46 0.58 13.88
C MET A 280 0.43 -0.80 14.54
N TYR A 281 0.40 -1.88 13.75
CA TYR A 281 0.39 -3.25 14.25
C TYR A 281 1.63 -3.57 15.10
N PHE A 282 2.81 -3.10 14.67
CA PHE A 282 4.06 -3.28 15.39
C PHE A 282 4.30 -2.25 16.50
N ASN A 283 3.33 -1.36 16.78
CA ASN A 283 3.44 -0.29 17.79
C ASN A 283 4.61 0.66 17.53
N VAL A 284 4.96 0.90 16.28
CA VAL A 284 5.99 1.85 15.87
C VAL A 284 5.36 3.24 15.75
N PRO A 285 5.87 4.29 16.43
CA PRO A 285 5.35 5.63 16.27
C PRO A 285 5.54 6.14 14.85
N ILE A 286 4.46 6.67 14.26
CA ILE A 286 4.40 7.09 12.86
C ILE A 286 4.54 8.60 12.75
N PHE A 287 5.43 9.02 11.84
CA PHE A 287 5.60 10.40 11.40
C PHE A 287 5.40 10.44 9.88
N ALA A 288 4.30 11.03 9.43
CA ALA A 288 3.95 10.97 8.01
C ALA A 288 3.55 12.33 7.47
N TYR A 289 3.99 12.66 6.25
CA TYR A 289 3.61 13.88 5.56
C TYR A 289 2.11 13.88 5.24
N ALA A 290 1.45 14.98 5.55
CA ALA A 290 0.00 15.14 5.38
C ALA A 290 -0.36 15.31 3.90
N SER A 291 -0.36 14.24 3.14
CA SER A 291 -0.68 14.22 1.71
C SER A 291 -1.61 13.09 1.35
N SER A 292 -2.35 13.26 0.27
CA SER A 292 -3.17 12.21 -0.36
C SER A 292 -4.05 11.46 0.67
N ALA A 293 -4.07 10.11 0.68
CA ALA A 293 -4.88 9.33 1.62
C ALA A 293 -4.25 9.18 3.03
N ILE A 294 -3.02 9.64 3.27
CA ILE A 294 -2.31 9.49 4.55
C ILE A 294 -3.11 10.06 5.74
N PRO A 295 -3.65 11.29 5.69
CA PRO A 295 -4.45 11.83 6.79
C PRO A 295 -5.70 10.99 7.10
N GLU A 296 -6.37 10.46 6.07
CA GLU A 296 -7.54 9.59 6.24
C GLU A 296 -7.15 8.26 6.89
N THR A 297 -6.06 7.63 6.43
CA THR A 297 -5.60 6.34 6.98
C THR A 297 -5.15 6.49 8.42
N LEU A 298 -4.41 7.54 8.77
CA LEU A 298 -4.01 7.81 10.15
C LEU A 298 -5.18 8.26 11.04
N GLY A 299 -6.13 9.01 10.49
CA GLY A 299 -7.17 9.66 11.29
C GLY A 299 -6.54 10.64 12.29
N SER A 300 -6.92 10.52 13.56
CA SER A 300 -6.34 11.32 14.66
C SER A 300 -5.12 10.66 15.33
N SER A 301 -4.52 9.64 14.70
CA SER A 301 -3.38 8.90 15.25
C SER A 301 -2.07 9.22 14.52
N GLY A 302 -0.94 8.83 15.11
CA GLY A 302 0.37 9.19 14.56
C GLY A 302 0.66 10.69 14.62
N VAL A 303 1.69 11.12 13.95
CA VAL A 303 2.09 12.53 13.83
C VAL A 303 2.06 12.94 12.36
N LEU A 304 1.13 13.82 12.00
CA LEU A 304 1.07 14.41 10.66
C LEU A 304 2.07 15.57 10.56
N LEU A 305 2.97 15.47 9.58
CA LEU A 305 3.92 16.52 9.23
C LEU A 305 3.30 17.42 8.15
N ASN A 306 3.09 18.69 8.45
CA ASN A 306 2.48 19.66 7.53
C ASN A 306 3.52 20.39 6.66
N SER A 307 4.79 20.11 6.85
CA SER A 307 5.91 20.66 6.10
C SER A 307 6.91 19.57 5.79
N LYS A 308 7.63 19.73 4.68
CA LYS A 308 8.78 18.91 4.33
C LYS A 308 10.12 19.59 4.65
N ASP A 309 10.08 20.71 5.40
CA ASP A 309 11.31 21.30 5.89
C ASP A 309 12.09 20.28 6.74
N PRO A 310 13.28 19.88 6.30
CA PRO A 310 13.97 18.73 6.89
C PRO A 310 14.39 18.99 8.34
N VAL A 311 14.71 20.25 8.70
CA VAL A 311 15.08 20.63 10.07
C VAL A 311 13.86 20.51 10.99
N THR A 312 12.71 21.01 10.54
CA THR A 312 11.45 20.92 11.29
C THR A 312 11.02 19.49 11.49
N CYS A 313 11.08 18.66 10.45
CA CYS A 313 10.75 17.23 10.53
C CYS A 313 11.66 16.50 11.52
N ALA A 314 12.99 16.72 11.42
CA ALA A 314 13.96 16.13 12.34
C ALA A 314 13.71 16.54 13.80
N LYS A 315 13.40 17.81 14.07
CA LYS A 315 13.08 18.32 15.40
C LYS A 315 11.82 17.68 15.99
N ILE A 316 10.73 17.58 15.20
CA ILE A 316 9.49 16.96 15.65
C ILE A 316 9.73 15.51 16.04
N ILE A 317 10.42 14.74 15.20
CA ILE A 317 10.72 13.34 15.46
C ILE A 317 11.64 13.20 16.68
N HIS A 318 12.70 14.02 16.78
CA HIS A 318 13.61 14.02 17.91
C HIS A 318 12.88 14.32 19.22
N GLN A 319 12.05 15.36 19.24
CA GLN A 319 11.28 15.74 20.42
C GLN A 319 10.36 14.59 20.88
N ALA A 320 9.63 13.95 19.95
CA ALA A 320 8.76 12.84 20.28
C ALA A 320 9.54 11.64 20.83
N LEU A 321 10.63 11.22 20.16
CA LEU A 321 11.45 10.07 20.58
C LEU A 321 12.22 10.31 21.88
N SER A 322 12.53 11.56 22.21
CA SER A 322 13.20 11.93 23.47
C SER A 322 12.27 11.89 24.69
N HIS A 323 10.97 11.72 24.48
CA HIS A 323 9.94 11.69 25.53
C HIS A 323 9.12 10.39 25.47
N PRO A 324 9.47 9.35 26.23
CA PRO A 324 8.80 8.05 26.19
C PRO A 324 7.28 8.12 26.38
N ASP A 325 6.77 9.08 27.14
CA ASP A 325 5.33 9.26 27.33
C ASP A 325 4.62 9.81 26.10
N GLU A 326 5.29 10.62 25.27
CA GLU A 326 4.75 11.02 23.98
C GLU A 326 4.70 9.86 22.99
N VAL A 327 5.74 9.03 22.93
CA VAL A 327 5.74 7.79 22.15
C VAL A 327 4.55 6.89 22.57
N LYS A 328 4.34 6.69 23.87
CA LYS A 328 3.20 5.90 24.39
C LYS A 328 1.85 6.47 23.96
N LYS A 329 1.69 7.80 23.97
CA LYS A 329 0.45 8.47 23.53
C LYS A 329 0.21 8.25 22.04
N ILE A 330 1.24 8.44 21.20
CA ILE A 330 1.18 8.21 19.76
C ILE A 330 0.75 6.77 19.49
N VAL A 331 1.45 5.79 20.06
CA VAL A 331 1.18 4.36 19.89
C VAL A 331 -0.23 3.99 20.38
N ALA A 332 -0.66 4.51 21.54
CA ALA A 332 -2.01 4.28 22.03
C ALA A 332 -3.09 4.81 21.09
N GLY A 333 -2.84 5.96 20.44
CA GLY A 333 -3.70 6.48 19.38
C GLY A 333 -3.77 5.53 18.20
N GLN A 334 -2.62 5.05 17.73
CA GLN A 334 -2.48 4.12 16.62
C GLN A 334 -3.18 2.77 16.90
N THR A 335 -3.03 2.24 18.12
CA THR A 335 -3.70 1.00 18.54
C THR A 335 -5.23 1.14 18.50
N ARG A 336 -5.77 2.30 18.88
CA ARG A 336 -7.22 2.56 18.77
C ARG A 336 -7.64 2.63 17.31
N ARG A 337 -6.88 3.35 16.46
CA ARG A 337 -7.17 3.50 15.03
C ARG A 337 -7.12 2.16 14.28
N LEU A 338 -6.16 1.29 14.62
CA LEU A 338 -6.01 -0.02 14.00
C LEU A 338 -7.25 -0.91 14.12
N LYS A 339 -8.12 -0.68 15.13
CA LYS A 339 -9.37 -1.43 15.30
C LYS A 339 -10.34 -1.25 14.14
N ASP A 340 -10.30 -0.09 13.48
CA ASP A 340 -11.17 0.22 12.34
C ASP A 340 -10.81 -0.63 11.09
N PHE A 341 -9.59 -1.18 11.08
CA PHE A 341 -9.02 -1.95 9.98
C PHE A 341 -8.89 -3.45 10.28
N GLN A 342 -9.36 -3.90 11.45
CA GLN A 342 -9.37 -5.32 11.77
C GLN A 342 -10.25 -6.10 10.79
N TYR A 343 -9.86 -7.37 10.55
CA TYR A 343 -10.51 -8.23 9.55
C TYR A 343 -12.04 -8.21 9.65
N ASP A 344 -12.60 -8.43 10.83
CA ASP A 344 -14.06 -8.48 11.02
C ASP A 344 -14.74 -7.14 10.72
N SER A 345 -14.09 -6.00 11.04
CA SER A 345 -14.61 -4.66 10.77
C SER A 345 -14.68 -4.39 9.26
N VAL A 346 -13.58 -4.69 8.54
CA VAL A 346 -13.51 -4.50 7.09
C VAL A 346 -14.41 -5.50 6.37
N LYS A 347 -14.38 -6.78 6.78
CA LYS A 347 -15.26 -7.83 6.26
C LYS A 347 -16.73 -7.45 6.36
N GLY A 348 -17.19 -7.05 7.55
CA GLY A 348 -18.58 -6.65 7.78
C GLY A 348 -19.00 -5.49 6.88
N ARG A 349 -18.13 -4.46 6.74
CA ARG A 349 -18.36 -3.33 5.85
C ARG A 349 -18.42 -3.76 4.39
N PHE A 350 -17.42 -4.51 3.91
CA PHE A 350 -17.32 -4.96 2.53
C PHE A 350 -18.54 -5.80 2.12
N LEU A 351 -18.92 -6.79 2.93
CA LEU A 351 -20.11 -7.61 2.68
C LEU A 351 -21.41 -6.79 2.69
N SER A 352 -21.54 -5.81 3.57
CA SER A 352 -22.73 -4.93 3.60
C SER A 352 -22.87 -4.13 2.30
N LEU A 353 -21.76 -3.66 1.72
CA LEU A 353 -21.74 -2.93 0.45
C LEU A 353 -22.05 -3.82 -0.74
N LEU A 354 -21.61 -5.09 -0.71
CA LEU A 354 -21.88 -6.05 -1.80
C LEU A 354 -23.26 -6.72 -1.71
N ARG A 355 -23.93 -6.68 -0.55
CA ARG A 355 -25.21 -7.38 -0.34
C ARG A 355 -26.24 -7.16 -1.45
N PRO A 356 -26.45 -5.94 -2.00
CA PRO A 356 -27.41 -5.71 -3.09
C PRO A 356 -27.07 -6.48 -4.38
N TYR A 357 -25.82 -6.83 -4.57
CA TYR A 357 -25.30 -7.49 -5.79
C TYR A 357 -25.15 -9.00 -5.61
N LEU A 358 -25.17 -9.48 -4.34
CA LEU A 358 -25.04 -10.90 -3.98
C LEU A 358 -26.39 -11.59 -3.74
N GLN A 359 -27.49 -10.86 -3.82
CA GLN A 359 -28.85 -11.43 -3.71
C GLN A 359 -29.36 -11.84 -5.08
N GLU A 360 -30.09 -12.97 -5.15
CA GLU A 360 -30.81 -13.45 -6.33
C GLU A 360 -31.97 -12.53 -6.72
#